data_aae1bc3fe15e6afe7294d70d92e85f5e
#
_entry.id   aae1bc3fe15e6afe7294d70d92e85f5e
#
_cell.length_a   1.000
_cell.length_b   1.000
_cell.length_c   1.000
_cell.angle_alpha   90.00
_cell.angle_beta   90.00
_cell.angle_gamma   90.00
#
_symmetry.space_group_name_H-M   'P 1'
#
loop_
_entity.id
_entity.type
_entity.pdbx_description
1 polymer ?
#
loop_
_entity_poly.entity_id
_entity_poly.type
_entity_poly.pdbx_seq_one_letter_code
_entity_poly.pdbx_strand_id
1 'polypeptide(L)'
;MPESRKQRYLTEYKLSEKDAGIITSSKYLSDLFEKASEICGNYKAVNNWIISDISRILNETEMDPIEIPFDAKQLAKLVELIDKGTISSSIGKKVLVELFENPRDPEDIIKEKGWIQISDEGAIKEVVTKIIEANPQSVADYKAGKERALGFLVGQAMKETKGKANPQMLNKMFAEELKK
;
A
#
# COMPACT_ATOMS: atom_id res chain seq x y z
N MET A 1 -4.25 -29.43 10.67
CA MET A 1 -5.23 -29.88 9.65
C MET A 1 -5.75 -28.65 8.92
N PRO A 2 -5.93 -28.67 7.57
CA PRO A 2 -6.44 -27.51 6.81
C PRO A 2 -7.78 -26.98 7.33
N GLU A 3 -8.68 -27.89 7.69
CA GLU A 3 -10.01 -27.56 8.21
C GLU A 3 -9.95 -26.78 9.55
N SER A 4 -9.07 -27.16 10.47
CA SER A 4 -8.91 -26.45 11.74
C SER A 4 -8.30 -25.06 11.54
N ARG A 5 -7.40 -24.88 10.57
CA ARG A 5 -6.88 -23.56 10.19
C ARG A 5 -7.95 -22.69 9.55
N LYS A 6 -8.75 -23.26 8.65
CA LYS A 6 -9.86 -22.54 8.01
C LYS A 6 -10.84 -22.01 9.06
N GLN A 7 -11.27 -22.84 10.00
CA GLN A 7 -12.15 -22.42 11.10
C GLN A 7 -11.53 -21.30 11.93
N ARG A 8 -10.26 -21.38 12.27
CA ARG A 8 -9.54 -20.32 13.00
C ARG A 8 -9.52 -19.02 12.19
N TYR A 9 -9.30 -19.08 10.87
CA TYR A 9 -9.27 -17.89 10.03
C TYR A 9 -10.63 -17.21 9.94
N LEU A 10 -11.72 -17.97 9.93
CA LEU A 10 -13.07 -17.42 9.98
C LEU A 10 -13.40 -16.76 11.31
N THR A 11 -12.98 -17.38 12.43
CA THR A 11 -13.37 -16.95 13.78
C THR A 11 -12.46 -15.89 14.38
N GLU A 12 -11.14 -16.09 14.32
CA GLU A 12 -10.15 -15.19 14.94
C GLU A 12 -9.79 -14.02 14.02
N TYR A 13 -9.51 -14.30 12.75
CA TYR A 13 -9.13 -13.26 11.77
C TYR A 13 -10.32 -12.68 11.00
N LYS A 14 -11.52 -13.23 11.20
CA LYS A 14 -12.77 -12.79 10.55
C LYS A 14 -12.64 -12.68 9.03
N LEU A 15 -11.92 -13.62 8.42
CA LEU A 15 -11.80 -13.71 6.98
C LEU A 15 -13.10 -14.24 6.37
N SER A 16 -13.35 -13.93 5.10
CA SER A 16 -14.44 -14.56 4.37
C SER A 16 -14.14 -16.04 4.11
N GLU A 17 -15.18 -16.86 3.90
CA GLU A 17 -15.01 -18.27 3.54
C GLU A 17 -14.15 -18.44 2.28
N LYS A 18 -14.33 -17.54 1.31
CA LYS A 18 -13.56 -17.52 0.08
C LYS A 18 -12.08 -17.30 0.34
N ASP A 19 -11.75 -16.27 1.13
CA ASP A 19 -10.37 -15.91 1.44
C ASP A 19 -9.68 -16.99 2.26
N ALA A 20 -10.35 -17.49 3.31
CA ALA A 20 -9.86 -18.60 4.10
C ALA A 20 -9.63 -19.85 3.24
N GLY A 21 -10.51 -20.12 2.27
CA GLY A 21 -10.35 -21.21 1.31
C GLY A 21 -9.11 -21.05 0.44
N ILE A 22 -8.87 -19.86 -0.10
CA ILE A 22 -7.68 -19.57 -0.92
C ILE A 22 -6.39 -19.75 -0.10
N ILE A 23 -6.33 -19.18 1.10
CA ILE A 23 -5.13 -19.27 1.94
C ILE A 23 -4.87 -20.71 2.39
N THR A 24 -5.92 -21.47 2.73
CA THR A 24 -5.78 -22.86 3.18
C THR A 24 -5.63 -23.87 2.06
N SER A 25 -5.77 -23.46 0.80
CA SER A 25 -5.52 -24.33 -0.37
C SER A 25 -4.06 -24.79 -0.45
N SER A 26 -3.15 -24.02 0.10
CA SER A 26 -1.74 -24.35 0.20
C SER A 26 -1.24 -24.20 1.64
N LYS A 27 -0.50 -25.20 2.12
CA LYS A 27 0.17 -25.11 3.41
C LYS A 27 1.14 -23.93 3.44
N TYR A 28 1.84 -23.68 2.34
CA TYR A 28 2.80 -22.57 2.23
C TYR A 28 2.11 -21.22 2.36
N LEU A 29 0.99 -21.00 1.67
CA LEU A 29 0.21 -19.75 1.81
C LEU A 29 -0.33 -19.56 3.23
N SER A 30 -0.77 -20.65 3.88
CA SER A 30 -1.19 -20.60 5.28
C SER A 30 -0.06 -20.19 6.21
N ASP A 31 1.11 -20.79 6.05
CA ASP A 31 2.28 -20.50 6.87
C ASP A 31 2.80 -19.08 6.62
N LEU A 32 2.78 -18.63 5.36
CA LEU A 32 3.12 -17.25 4.98
C LEU A 32 2.16 -16.23 5.61
N PHE A 33 0.86 -16.48 5.53
CA PHE A 33 -0.17 -15.64 6.13
C PHE A 33 0.00 -15.51 7.65
N GLU A 34 0.12 -16.65 8.35
CA GLU A 34 0.24 -16.66 9.81
C GLU A 34 1.50 -15.92 10.28
N LYS A 35 2.66 -16.27 9.73
CA LYS A 35 3.93 -15.66 10.11
C LYS A 35 4.01 -14.18 9.78
N ALA A 36 3.58 -13.77 8.60
CA ALA A 36 3.59 -12.36 8.24
C ALA A 36 2.61 -11.54 9.11
N SER A 37 1.43 -12.10 9.40
CA SER A 37 0.44 -11.47 10.27
C SER A 37 0.92 -11.30 11.71
N GLU A 38 1.66 -12.29 12.23
CA GLU A 38 2.28 -12.21 13.56
C GLU A 38 3.35 -11.10 13.64
N ILE A 39 4.14 -10.94 12.57
CA ILE A 39 5.22 -9.95 12.53
C ILE A 39 4.66 -8.52 12.44
N CYS A 40 3.77 -8.25 11.48
CA CYS A 40 3.28 -6.89 11.23
C CYS A 40 2.01 -6.51 12.00
N GLY A 41 1.32 -7.47 12.61
CA GLY A 41 0.06 -7.24 13.33
C GLY A 41 -1.14 -6.87 12.46
N ASN A 42 -0.99 -6.84 11.13
CA ASN A 42 -2.04 -6.43 10.19
C ASN A 42 -2.48 -7.58 9.27
N TYR A 43 -3.21 -8.54 9.86
CA TYR A 43 -3.70 -9.71 9.13
C TYR A 43 -4.60 -9.38 7.94
N LYS A 44 -5.37 -8.28 8.00
CA LYS A 44 -6.22 -7.84 6.88
C LYS A 44 -5.41 -7.44 5.66
N ALA A 45 -4.37 -6.66 5.85
CA ALA A 45 -3.48 -6.27 4.76
C ALA A 45 -2.73 -7.48 4.19
N VAL A 46 -2.20 -8.36 5.06
CA VAL A 46 -1.54 -9.60 4.63
C VAL A 46 -2.49 -10.48 3.83
N ASN A 47 -3.73 -10.67 4.29
CA ASN A 47 -4.76 -11.39 3.55
C ASN A 47 -4.97 -10.79 2.16
N ASN A 48 -5.20 -9.47 2.08
CA ASN A 48 -5.44 -8.79 0.81
C ASN A 48 -4.27 -8.95 -0.17
N TRP A 49 -3.03 -8.86 0.29
CA TRP A 49 -1.85 -9.08 -0.54
C TRP A 49 -1.79 -10.51 -1.10
N ILE A 50 -2.08 -11.51 -0.25
CA ILE A 50 -2.05 -12.93 -0.67
C ILE A 50 -3.16 -13.24 -1.68
N ILE A 51 -4.41 -12.86 -1.38
CA ILE A 51 -5.56 -13.22 -2.21
C ILE A 51 -5.66 -12.42 -3.52
N SER A 52 -5.06 -11.23 -3.57
CA SER A 52 -5.07 -10.37 -4.77
C SER A 52 -3.76 -10.44 -5.55
N ASP A 53 -2.77 -9.68 -5.11
CA ASP A 53 -1.56 -9.48 -5.92
C ASP A 53 -0.66 -10.72 -5.99
N ILE A 54 -0.44 -11.42 -4.87
CA ILE A 54 0.37 -12.65 -4.86
C ILE A 54 -0.33 -13.74 -5.67
N SER A 55 -1.61 -14.01 -5.42
CA SER A 55 -2.37 -15.01 -6.18
C SER A 55 -2.43 -14.68 -7.68
N ARG A 56 -2.54 -13.40 -8.04
CA ARG A 56 -2.50 -12.97 -9.44
C ARG A 56 -1.16 -13.30 -10.08
N ILE A 57 -0.04 -12.96 -9.44
CA ILE A 57 1.30 -13.27 -9.97
C ILE A 57 1.50 -14.77 -10.10
N LEU A 58 1.12 -15.56 -9.10
CA LEU A 58 1.22 -17.02 -9.16
C LEU A 58 0.44 -17.60 -10.35
N ASN A 59 -0.78 -17.10 -10.59
CA ASN A 59 -1.60 -17.53 -11.72
C ASN A 59 -1.03 -17.09 -13.06
N GLU A 60 -0.53 -15.86 -13.18
CA GLU A 60 0.05 -15.32 -14.42
C GLU A 60 1.38 -16.01 -14.79
N THR A 61 2.14 -16.45 -13.80
CA THR A 61 3.43 -17.12 -13.99
C THR A 61 3.35 -18.64 -13.91
N GLU A 62 2.16 -19.20 -13.66
CA GLU A 62 1.93 -20.64 -13.41
C GLU A 62 2.83 -21.20 -12.28
N MET A 63 3.20 -20.37 -11.32
CA MET A 63 4.10 -20.69 -10.22
C MET A 63 3.34 -21.37 -9.08
N ASP A 64 3.90 -22.44 -8.53
CA ASP A 64 3.37 -23.06 -7.31
C ASP A 64 3.67 -22.15 -6.09
N PRO A 65 2.75 -22.03 -5.12
CA PRO A 65 3.00 -21.26 -3.90
C PRO A 65 4.30 -21.59 -3.17
N ILE A 66 4.79 -22.82 -3.23
CA ILE A 66 6.06 -23.23 -2.61
C ILE A 66 7.28 -22.59 -3.28
N GLU A 67 7.14 -22.13 -4.51
CA GLU A 67 8.20 -21.49 -5.30
C GLU A 67 8.32 -19.99 -5.04
N ILE A 68 7.44 -19.41 -4.20
CA ILE A 68 7.52 -17.98 -3.82
C ILE A 68 8.93 -17.72 -3.24
N PRO A 69 9.71 -16.80 -3.86
CA PRO A 69 11.12 -16.64 -3.50
C PRO A 69 11.38 -15.82 -2.26
N PHE A 70 10.37 -15.10 -1.75
CA PHE A 70 10.46 -14.27 -0.54
C PHE A 70 9.80 -14.92 0.67
N ASP A 71 10.16 -14.49 1.86
CA ASP A 71 9.65 -15.02 3.11
C ASP A 71 8.60 -14.11 3.78
N ALA A 72 8.06 -14.59 4.91
CA ALA A 72 7.07 -13.86 5.69
C ALA A 72 7.59 -12.54 6.26
N LYS A 73 8.89 -12.43 6.53
CA LYS A 73 9.51 -11.20 7.05
C LYS A 73 9.49 -10.10 6.00
N GLN A 74 9.82 -10.45 4.76
CA GLN A 74 9.80 -9.52 3.62
C GLN A 74 8.39 -9.05 3.31
N LEU A 75 7.40 -9.94 3.32
CA LEU A 75 5.99 -9.57 3.14
C LEU A 75 5.50 -8.68 4.29
N ALA A 76 5.78 -9.02 5.53
CA ALA A 76 5.43 -8.21 6.71
C ALA A 76 6.06 -6.83 6.65
N LYS A 77 7.33 -6.73 6.25
CA LYS A 77 8.04 -5.47 6.08
C LYS A 77 7.39 -4.58 5.01
N LEU A 78 6.99 -5.17 3.89
CA LEU A 78 6.24 -4.46 2.85
C LEU A 78 4.94 -3.87 3.39
N VAL A 79 4.17 -4.66 4.13
CA VAL A 79 2.92 -4.19 4.77
C VAL A 79 3.19 -3.06 5.76
N GLU A 80 4.20 -3.20 6.62
CA GLU A 80 4.57 -2.14 7.57
C GLU A 80 4.98 -0.82 6.90
N LEU A 81 5.73 -0.88 5.82
CA LEU A 81 6.15 0.31 5.07
C LEU A 81 4.96 1.07 4.47
N ILE A 82 3.93 0.35 4.04
CA ILE A 82 2.69 0.95 3.56
C ILE A 82 1.89 1.54 4.72
N ASP A 83 1.75 0.80 5.82
CA ASP A 83 1.01 1.25 7.01
C ASP A 83 1.63 2.50 7.64
N LYS A 84 2.95 2.60 7.63
CA LYS A 84 3.70 3.79 8.10
C LYS A 84 3.66 4.96 7.11
N GLY A 85 3.13 4.78 5.92
CA GLY A 85 3.10 5.81 4.88
C GLY A 85 4.45 6.06 4.19
N THR A 86 5.44 5.21 4.40
CA THR A 86 6.76 5.30 3.73
C THR A 86 6.62 5.12 2.23
N ILE A 87 5.73 4.23 1.80
CA ILE A 87 5.34 4.01 0.42
C ILE A 87 3.83 3.93 0.27
N SER A 88 3.32 4.20 -0.94
CA SER A 88 1.92 3.97 -1.30
C SER A 88 1.67 2.50 -1.64
N SER A 89 0.40 2.08 -1.66
CA SER A 89 0.01 0.75 -2.14
C SER A 89 0.45 0.49 -3.58
N SER A 90 0.43 1.52 -4.44
CA SER A 90 0.90 1.41 -5.83
C SER A 90 2.39 1.12 -5.92
N ILE A 91 3.20 1.77 -5.07
CA ILE A 91 4.64 1.47 -4.95
C ILE A 91 4.83 0.08 -4.35
N GLY A 92 4.04 -0.28 -3.34
CA GLY A 92 4.04 -1.61 -2.74
C GLY A 92 3.87 -2.74 -3.76
N LYS A 93 3.01 -2.56 -4.75
CA LYS A 93 2.85 -3.52 -5.86
C LYS A 93 4.11 -3.67 -6.71
N LYS A 94 4.82 -2.58 -6.96
CA LYS A 94 6.11 -2.62 -7.67
C LYS A 94 7.19 -3.32 -6.83
N VAL A 95 7.22 -3.07 -5.52
CA VAL A 95 8.14 -3.76 -4.60
C VAL A 95 7.84 -5.26 -4.56
N LEU A 96 6.56 -5.66 -4.58
CA LEU A 96 6.18 -7.07 -4.63
C LEU A 96 6.71 -7.76 -5.89
N VAL A 97 6.61 -7.14 -7.05
CA VAL A 97 7.17 -7.66 -8.30
C VAL A 97 8.67 -7.85 -8.18
N GLU A 98 9.39 -6.88 -7.65
CA GLU A 98 10.85 -6.99 -7.39
C GLU A 98 11.16 -8.14 -6.41
N LEU A 99 10.32 -8.37 -5.40
CA LEU A 99 10.49 -9.50 -4.48
C LEU A 99 10.34 -10.87 -5.18
N PHE A 100 9.50 -10.97 -6.19
CA PHE A 100 9.39 -12.17 -7.02
C PHE A 100 10.59 -12.37 -7.94
N GLU A 101 11.15 -11.30 -8.48
CA GLU A 101 12.28 -11.36 -9.40
C GLU A 101 13.64 -11.50 -8.67
N ASN A 102 13.81 -10.73 -7.60
CA ASN A 102 15.06 -10.68 -6.84
C ASN A 102 14.77 -10.40 -5.36
N PRO A 103 14.50 -11.46 -4.55
CA PRO A 103 14.08 -11.31 -3.16
C PRO A 103 15.17 -10.71 -2.29
N ARG A 104 14.87 -9.57 -1.68
CA ARG A 104 15.75 -8.84 -0.77
C ARG A 104 14.93 -7.96 0.17
N ASP A 105 15.55 -7.22 1.06
CA ASP A 105 14.82 -6.34 1.97
C ASP A 105 14.03 -5.27 1.19
N PRO A 106 12.71 -5.12 1.45
CA PRO A 106 11.89 -4.10 0.79
C PRO A 106 12.44 -2.66 0.95
N GLU A 107 13.07 -2.33 2.07
CA GLU A 107 13.68 -1.01 2.25
C GLU A 107 14.85 -0.77 1.29
N ASP A 108 15.66 -1.80 1.04
CA ASP A 108 16.78 -1.70 0.10
C ASP A 108 16.27 -1.51 -1.34
N ILE A 109 15.20 -2.21 -1.73
CA ILE A 109 14.55 -2.04 -3.03
C ILE A 109 14.07 -0.59 -3.18
N ILE A 110 13.36 -0.07 -2.18
CA ILE A 110 12.80 1.28 -2.18
C ILE A 110 13.91 2.33 -2.28
N LYS A 111 14.99 2.18 -1.52
CA LYS A 111 16.14 3.10 -1.55
C LYS A 111 16.83 3.09 -2.92
N GLU A 112 17.12 1.92 -3.45
CA GLU A 112 17.78 1.75 -4.74
C GLU A 112 16.96 2.32 -5.90
N LYS A 113 15.65 2.08 -5.90
CA LYS A 113 14.72 2.57 -6.94
C LYS A 113 14.27 4.03 -6.71
N GLY A 114 14.58 4.62 -5.56
CA GLY A 114 14.15 5.98 -5.21
C GLY A 114 12.63 6.09 -5.04
N TRP A 115 11.98 5.05 -4.54
CA TRP A 115 10.52 4.97 -4.37
C TRP A 115 10.01 5.43 -3.00
N ILE A 116 10.83 6.08 -2.20
CA ILE A 116 10.42 6.61 -0.90
C ILE A 116 9.34 7.65 -1.10
N GLN A 117 8.22 7.51 -0.39
CA GLN A 117 7.14 8.47 -0.38
C GLN A 117 7.51 9.65 0.53
N ILE A 118 7.21 10.88 0.09
CA ILE A 118 7.37 12.07 0.92
C ILE A 118 6.18 12.12 1.87
N SER A 119 6.42 11.88 3.17
CA SER A 119 5.43 11.94 4.26
C SER A 119 5.79 12.98 5.32
N ASP A 120 6.84 13.77 5.11
CA ASP A 120 7.22 14.86 5.99
C ASP A 120 6.21 16.02 5.85
N GLU A 121 5.54 16.37 6.95
CA GLU A 121 4.51 17.42 6.97
C GLU A 121 5.05 18.78 6.51
N GLY A 122 6.29 19.12 6.89
CA GLY A 122 6.93 20.37 6.47
C GLY A 122 7.12 20.43 4.95
N ALA A 123 7.69 19.38 4.36
CA ALA A 123 7.91 19.29 2.92
C ALA A 123 6.59 19.28 2.13
N ILE A 124 5.58 18.57 2.60
CA ILE A 124 4.25 18.54 1.97
C ILE A 124 3.58 19.91 2.09
N LYS A 125 3.68 20.58 3.22
CA LYS A 125 3.15 21.94 3.42
C LYS A 125 3.74 22.96 2.46
N GLU A 126 5.04 22.91 2.21
CA GLU A 126 5.69 23.76 1.19
C GLU A 126 5.12 23.53 -0.20
N VAL A 127 4.94 22.26 -0.59
CA VAL A 127 4.33 21.90 -1.87
C VAL A 127 2.89 22.40 -1.96
N VAL A 128 2.09 22.19 -0.91
CA VAL A 128 0.70 22.64 -0.84
C VAL A 128 0.62 24.17 -1.02
N THR A 129 1.43 24.94 -0.28
CA THR A 129 1.47 26.40 -0.36
C THR A 129 1.82 26.85 -1.78
N LYS A 130 2.87 26.27 -2.37
CA LYS A 130 3.30 26.57 -3.75
C LYS A 130 2.21 26.32 -4.78
N ILE A 131 1.49 25.20 -4.66
CA ILE A 131 0.41 24.84 -5.58
C ILE A 131 -0.80 25.76 -5.41
N ILE A 132 -1.14 26.15 -4.18
CA ILE A 132 -2.21 27.11 -3.90
C ILE A 132 -1.90 28.48 -4.55
N GLU A 133 -0.70 28.98 -4.37
CA GLU A 133 -0.25 30.25 -4.96
C GLU A 133 -0.22 30.24 -6.50
N ALA A 134 0.14 29.08 -7.06
CA ALA A 134 0.21 28.93 -8.52
C ALA A 134 -1.16 28.72 -9.19
N ASN A 135 -2.20 28.38 -8.44
CA ASN A 135 -3.54 28.03 -8.96
C ASN A 135 -4.68 28.79 -8.27
N PRO A 136 -4.68 30.13 -8.27
CA PRO A 136 -5.68 30.92 -7.54
C PRO A 136 -7.12 30.65 -8.01
N GLN A 137 -7.31 30.36 -9.30
CA GLN A 137 -8.64 30.04 -9.84
C GLN A 137 -9.20 28.74 -9.28
N SER A 138 -8.37 27.71 -9.17
CA SER A 138 -8.78 26.43 -8.59
C SER A 138 -9.09 26.55 -7.09
N VAL A 139 -8.38 27.41 -6.39
CA VAL A 139 -8.66 27.75 -4.98
C VAL A 139 -10.02 28.42 -4.85
N ALA A 140 -10.31 29.44 -5.71
CA ALA A 140 -11.60 30.12 -5.75
C ALA A 140 -12.75 29.14 -6.09
N ASP A 141 -12.55 28.25 -7.03
CA ASP A 141 -13.51 27.22 -7.41
C ASP A 141 -13.82 26.27 -6.25
N TYR A 142 -12.81 25.84 -5.50
CA TYR A 142 -13.03 25.01 -4.30
C TYR A 142 -13.81 25.76 -3.21
N LYS A 143 -13.46 27.01 -2.93
CA LYS A 143 -14.18 27.87 -1.98
C LYS A 143 -15.62 28.14 -2.42
N ALA A 144 -15.90 28.08 -3.70
CA ALA A 144 -17.25 28.18 -4.28
C ALA A 144 -18.04 26.85 -4.23
N GLY A 145 -17.50 25.80 -3.61
CA GLY A 145 -18.15 24.50 -3.43
C GLY A 145 -17.88 23.47 -4.53
N LYS A 146 -16.96 23.74 -5.45
CA LYS A 146 -16.56 22.78 -6.49
C LYS A 146 -15.51 21.81 -5.97
N GLU A 147 -15.94 20.70 -5.39
CA GLU A 147 -15.03 19.68 -4.81
C GLU A 147 -14.00 19.12 -5.80
N ARG A 148 -14.31 19.11 -7.11
CA ARG A 148 -13.38 18.66 -8.15
C ARG A 148 -12.09 19.49 -8.20
N ALA A 149 -12.14 20.74 -7.76
CA ALA A 149 -10.96 21.61 -7.70
C ALA A 149 -9.91 21.09 -6.70
N LEU A 150 -10.32 20.44 -5.61
CA LEU A 150 -9.38 19.78 -4.68
C LEU A 150 -8.63 18.64 -5.36
N GLY A 151 -9.32 17.80 -6.12
CA GLY A 151 -8.68 16.72 -6.89
C GLY A 151 -7.66 17.24 -7.91
N PHE A 152 -7.96 18.38 -8.56
CA PHE A 152 -7.01 19.04 -9.46
C PHE A 152 -5.75 19.52 -8.72
N LEU A 153 -5.91 20.20 -7.58
CA LEU A 153 -4.79 20.69 -6.77
C LEU A 153 -3.91 19.55 -6.26
N VAL A 154 -4.52 18.47 -5.78
CA VAL A 154 -3.80 17.25 -5.38
C VAL A 154 -3.04 16.64 -6.56
N GLY A 155 -3.66 16.59 -7.74
CA GLY A 155 -3.03 16.13 -8.97
C GLY A 155 -1.80 16.96 -9.37
N GLN A 156 -1.87 18.28 -9.23
CA GLN A 156 -0.73 19.19 -9.48
C GLN A 156 0.41 18.95 -8.46
N ALA A 157 0.07 18.79 -7.19
CA ALA A 157 1.06 18.48 -6.15
C ALA A 157 1.72 17.10 -6.37
N MET A 158 0.97 16.11 -6.79
CA MET A 158 1.51 14.80 -7.17
C MET A 158 2.46 14.89 -8.36
N LYS A 159 2.13 15.70 -9.36
CA LYS A 159 2.99 15.96 -10.51
C LYS A 159 4.29 16.66 -10.12
N GLU A 160 4.21 17.71 -9.29
CA GLU A 160 5.36 18.45 -8.78
C GLU A 160 6.32 17.54 -7.97
N THR A 161 5.78 16.64 -7.18
CA THR A 161 6.55 15.67 -6.38
C THR A 161 6.91 14.39 -7.14
N LYS A 162 6.60 14.33 -8.45
CA LYS A 162 6.83 13.15 -9.30
C LYS A 162 6.20 11.86 -8.72
N GLY A 163 5.01 12.00 -8.12
CA GLY A 163 4.29 10.89 -7.51
C GLY A 163 4.81 10.45 -6.14
N LYS A 164 5.76 11.17 -5.55
CA LYS A 164 6.38 10.78 -4.26
C LYS A 164 5.61 11.27 -3.04
N ALA A 165 4.76 12.29 -3.16
CA ALA A 165 3.97 12.78 -2.03
C ALA A 165 2.87 11.79 -1.63
N ASN A 166 2.56 11.76 -0.32
CA ASN A 166 1.44 10.97 0.20
C ASN A 166 0.11 11.63 -0.19
N PRO A 167 -0.73 10.98 -1.03
CA PRO A 167 -1.99 11.57 -1.50
C PRO A 167 -2.97 11.89 -0.37
N GLN A 168 -3.01 11.05 0.66
CA GLN A 168 -3.91 11.26 1.82
C GLN A 168 -3.50 12.49 2.62
N MET A 169 -2.20 12.69 2.84
CA MET A 169 -1.67 13.87 3.49
C MET A 169 -1.91 15.13 2.65
N LEU A 170 -1.72 15.06 1.34
CA LEU A 170 -2.03 16.16 0.44
C LEU A 170 -3.51 16.56 0.53
N ASN A 171 -4.43 15.60 0.43
CA ASN A 171 -5.86 15.87 0.57
C ASN A 171 -6.20 16.57 1.89
N LYS A 172 -5.66 16.05 3.00
CA LYS A 172 -5.88 16.62 4.33
C LYS A 172 -5.34 18.05 4.42
N MET A 173 -4.10 18.26 3.99
CA MET A 173 -3.45 19.57 4.10
C MET A 173 -4.06 20.61 3.18
N PHE A 174 -4.44 20.26 1.96
CA PHE A 174 -5.21 21.17 1.09
C PHE A 174 -6.54 21.54 1.71
N ALA A 175 -7.29 20.56 2.24
CA ALA A 175 -8.57 20.83 2.88
C ALA A 175 -8.42 21.75 4.12
N GLU A 176 -7.36 21.62 4.89
CA GLU A 176 -7.07 22.50 6.04
C GLU A 176 -6.66 23.90 5.61
N GLU A 177 -5.75 24.04 4.64
CA GLU A 177 -5.27 25.34 4.16
C GLU A 177 -6.36 26.13 3.39
N LEU A 178 -7.22 25.45 2.64
CA LEU A 178 -8.30 26.10 1.87
C LEU A 178 -9.48 26.52 2.74
N LYS A 179 -9.57 26.05 3.98
CA LYS A 179 -10.61 26.48 4.95
C LYS A 179 -10.22 27.79 5.69
N LYS A 180 -8.97 28.18 5.63
CA LYS A 180 -8.49 29.48 6.16
C LYS A 180 -8.84 30.61 5.21
#